data_7e75d352cdb0bdeb4596a82978d87f29
#
_entry.id   7e75d352cdb0bdeb4596a82978d87f29
#
_cell.length_a   1.000
_cell.length_b   1.000
_cell.length_c   1.000
_cell.angle_alpha   90.00
_cell.angle_beta   90.00
_cell.angle_gamma   90.00
#
_symmetry.space_group_name_H-M   'P 1'
#
loop_
_entity.id
_entity.type
_entity.pdbx_description
1 polymer ?
#
loop_
_entity_poly.entity_id
_entity_poly.type
_entity_poly.pdbx_seq_one_letter_code
_entity_poly.pdbx_strand_id
1 'polypeptide(L)'
;METASFVLRDAKRIIVKVGSSLVTNEGRGLDEAAIGEWCRQMALLVRGSCEVIMVSSGAIAEGMKRLGWSRRPHEIHELQAAAAVGQMGLAHMYETKLRQNGL
;
A
#
# COMPACT_ATOMS: atom_id res chain seq x y z
N MET A 1 12.93 20.49 7.42
CA MET A 1 13.23 19.85 6.12
C MET A 1 14.63 19.23 6.12
N GLU A 2 15.67 20.01 6.39
CA GLU A 2 17.02 19.46 6.44
C GLU A 2 17.19 18.39 7.52
N THR A 3 16.60 18.62 8.72
CA THR A 3 16.65 17.66 9.81
C THR A 3 16.00 16.32 9.40
N ALA A 4 14.84 16.37 8.75
CA ALA A 4 14.16 15.18 8.28
C ALA A 4 14.99 14.44 7.22
N SER A 5 15.64 15.18 6.30
CA SER A 5 16.51 14.58 5.29
C SER A 5 17.69 13.86 5.91
N PHE A 6 18.31 14.45 6.95
CA PHE A 6 19.41 13.82 7.66
C PHE A 6 18.95 12.52 8.36
N VAL A 7 17.80 12.56 9.04
CA VAL A 7 17.25 11.40 9.76
C VAL A 7 16.98 10.26 8.77
N LEU A 8 16.33 10.56 7.65
CA LEU A 8 16.01 9.54 6.65
C LEU A 8 17.24 8.98 5.96
N ARG A 9 18.22 9.83 5.65
CA ARG A 9 19.44 9.39 4.98
C ARG A 9 20.24 8.40 5.81
N ASP A 10 20.29 8.65 7.13
CA ASP A 10 21.05 7.81 8.05
C ASP A 10 20.25 6.68 8.66
N ALA A 11 18.95 6.59 8.36
CA ALA A 11 18.08 5.57 8.91
C ALA A 11 18.44 4.19 8.33
N LYS A 12 18.48 3.19 9.21
CA LYS A 12 18.69 1.80 8.83
C LYS A 12 17.37 1.05 8.64
N ARG A 13 16.29 1.60 9.15
CA ARG A 13 14.94 1.05 9.03
C ARG A 13 13.97 2.20 8.83
N ILE A 14 13.13 2.08 7.81
CA ILE A 14 12.13 3.09 7.48
C ILE A 14 10.76 2.43 7.44
N ILE A 15 9.79 3.05 8.10
CA ILE A 15 8.40 2.63 8.04
C ILE A 15 7.68 3.57 7.08
N VAL A 16 7.10 3.00 6.02
CA VAL A 16 6.33 3.73 5.03
C VAL A 16 4.85 3.44 5.26
N LYS A 17 4.08 4.45 5.60
CA LYS A 17 2.64 4.30 5.78
C LYS A 17 1.90 4.97 4.62
N VAL A 18 0.97 4.23 4.02
CA VAL A 18 0.18 4.74 2.90
C VAL A 18 -1.31 4.63 3.24
N GLY A 19 -2.01 5.74 3.14
CA GLY A 19 -3.42 5.82 3.46
C GLY A 19 -4.33 5.29 2.36
N SER A 20 -5.56 4.95 2.73
CA SER A 20 -6.54 4.34 1.85
C SER A 20 -6.84 5.14 0.60
N SER A 21 -7.02 6.46 0.72
CA SER A 21 -7.38 7.30 -0.44
C SER A 21 -6.28 7.34 -1.50
N LEU A 22 -5.01 7.30 -1.08
CA LEU A 22 -3.89 7.26 -2.01
C LEU A 22 -3.79 5.91 -2.72
N VAL A 23 -3.92 4.83 -1.94
CA VAL A 23 -3.79 3.46 -2.46
C VAL A 23 -4.90 3.14 -3.46
N THR A 24 -6.12 3.59 -3.16
CA THR A 24 -7.30 3.27 -3.96
C THR A 24 -7.71 4.36 -4.93
N ASN A 25 -6.90 5.40 -5.10
CA ASN A 25 -7.20 6.52 -5.97
C ASN A 25 -8.60 7.09 -5.65
N GLU A 26 -8.79 7.43 -4.37
CA GLU A 26 -10.06 7.96 -3.85
C GLU A 26 -11.25 7.02 -4.09
N GLY A 27 -11.02 5.72 -3.96
CA GLY A 27 -12.07 4.70 -4.10
C GLY A 27 -12.35 4.26 -5.53
N ARG A 28 -11.60 4.74 -6.50
CA ARG A 28 -11.77 4.36 -7.91
C ARG A 28 -11.17 3.00 -8.25
N GLY A 29 -10.32 2.49 -7.37
CA GLY A 29 -9.60 1.24 -7.57
C GLY A 29 -8.13 1.42 -7.25
N LEU A 30 -7.39 0.33 -7.15
CA LEU A 30 -5.96 0.40 -6.84
C LEU A 30 -5.24 1.27 -7.87
N ASP A 31 -4.45 2.21 -7.35
CA ASP A 31 -3.64 3.10 -8.19
C ASP A 31 -2.35 2.37 -8.57
N GLU A 32 -2.41 1.62 -9.66
CA GLU A 32 -1.30 0.78 -10.10
C GLU A 32 -0.02 1.58 -10.34
N ALA A 33 -0.15 2.73 -10.98
CA ALA A 33 1.01 3.57 -11.31
C ALA A 33 1.66 4.11 -10.03
N ALA A 34 0.86 4.60 -9.07
CA ALA A 34 1.38 5.11 -7.82
C ALA A 34 2.04 4.00 -6.99
N ILE A 35 1.38 2.85 -6.88
CA ILE A 35 1.92 1.69 -6.16
C ILE A 35 3.24 1.24 -6.80
N GLY A 36 3.31 1.21 -8.12
CA GLY A 36 4.52 0.86 -8.84
C GLY A 36 5.67 1.80 -8.52
N GLU A 37 5.40 3.11 -8.48
CA GLU A 37 6.41 4.10 -8.15
C GLU A 37 6.90 3.98 -6.71
N TRP A 38 5.98 3.74 -5.76
CA TRP A 38 6.36 3.52 -4.36
C TRP A 38 7.24 2.27 -4.23
N CYS A 39 6.88 1.20 -4.92
CA CYS A 39 7.67 -0.04 -4.89
C CYS A 39 9.05 0.17 -5.49
N ARG A 40 9.16 0.97 -6.55
CA ARG A 40 10.46 1.32 -7.13
C ARG A 40 11.34 2.04 -6.12
N GLN A 41 10.78 3.02 -5.41
CA GLN A 41 11.53 3.78 -4.39
C GLN A 41 11.91 2.89 -3.21
N MET A 42 11.01 2.03 -2.75
CA MET A 42 11.31 1.09 -1.66
C MET A 42 12.42 0.11 -2.06
N ALA A 43 12.41 -0.35 -3.31
CA ALA A 43 13.46 -1.23 -3.80
C ALA A 43 14.84 -0.57 -3.77
N LEU A 44 14.91 0.72 -4.10
CA LEU A 44 16.16 1.48 -4.02
C LEU A 44 16.66 1.55 -2.58
N LEU A 45 15.77 1.76 -1.62
CA LEU A 45 16.13 1.79 -0.20
C LEU A 45 16.67 0.44 0.27
N VAL A 46 16.01 -0.64 -0.11
CA VAL A 46 16.44 -2.00 0.24
C VAL A 46 17.81 -2.32 -0.34
N ARG A 47 18.05 -1.96 -1.60
CA ARG A 47 19.35 -2.15 -2.23
C ARG A 47 20.46 -1.34 -1.56
N GLY A 48 20.09 -0.21 -0.95
CA GLY A 48 21.02 0.60 -0.15
C GLY A 48 21.19 0.11 1.28
N SER A 49 20.78 -1.11 1.56
CA SER A 49 20.88 -1.77 2.88
C SER A 49 19.97 -1.17 3.96
N CYS A 50 18.88 -0.53 3.54
CA CYS A 50 17.87 -0.06 4.46
C CYS A 50 16.76 -1.09 4.58
N GLU A 51 16.33 -1.38 5.81
CA GLU A 51 15.15 -2.21 6.04
C GLU A 51 13.90 -1.34 5.84
N VAL A 52 12.95 -1.83 5.06
CA VAL A 52 11.72 -1.11 4.78
C VAL A 52 10.54 -1.92 5.28
N ILE A 53 9.70 -1.28 6.10
CA ILE A 53 8.43 -1.85 6.55
C ILE A 53 7.32 -1.00 5.96
N MET A 54 6.45 -1.61 5.18
CA MET A 54 5.34 -0.90 4.58
C MET A 54 4.05 -1.20 5.30
N VAL A 55 3.32 -0.16 5.64
CA VAL A 55 2.00 -0.25 6.26
C VAL A 55 1.00 0.39 5.30
N SER A 56 0.14 -0.42 4.71
CA SER A 56 -0.83 0.06 3.74
C SER A 56 -2.25 -0.11 4.26
N SER A 57 -3.06 0.92 4.07
CA SER A 57 -4.51 0.85 4.20
C SER A 57 -5.14 0.54 2.85
N GLY A 58 -6.45 0.45 2.79
CA GLY A 58 -7.19 0.35 1.53
C GLY A 58 -7.80 -1.01 1.24
N ALA A 59 -7.61 -2.01 2.11
CA ALA A 59 -8.17 -3.34 1.89
C ALA A 59 -9.70 -3.33 1.83
N ILE A 60 -10.36 -2.62 2.75
CA ILE A 60 -11.82 -2.55 2.77
C ILE A 60 -12.34 -1.83 1.52
N ALA A 61 -11.76 -0.70 1.16
CA ALA A 61 -12.18 0.05 -0.01
C ALA A 61 -12.00 -0.77 -1.31
N GLU A 62 -10.91 -1.48 -1.44
CA GLU A 62 -10.68 -2.34 -2.60
C GLU A 62 -11.66 -3.52 -2.60
N GLY A 63 -11.93 -4.10 -1.45
CA GLY A 63 -12.91 -5.18 -1.31
C GLY A 63 -14.31 -4.73 -1.69
N MET A 64 -14.72 -3.55 -1.24
CA MET A 64 -16.01 -2.97 -1.61
C MET A 64 -16.13 -2.82 -3.12
N LYS A 65 -15.09 -2.32 -3.76
CA LYS A 65 -15.07 -2.16 -5.21
C LYS A 65 -15.20 -3.51 -5.91
N ARG A 66 -14.45 -4.51 -5.49
CA ARG A 66 -14.48 -5.86 -6.08
C ARG A 66 -15.84 -6.53 -5.89
N LEU A 67 -16.49 -6.28 -4.75
CA LEU A 67 -17.82 -6.81 -4.46
C LEU A 67 -18.95 -6.00 -5.08
N GLY A 68 -18.65 -4.84 -5.67
CA GLY A 68 -19.65 -3.99 -6.27
C GLY A 68 -20.47 -3.20 -5.25
N TRP A 69 -19.96 -3.02 -4.04
CA TRP A 69 -20.67 -2.28 -2.99
C TRP A 69 -20.38 -0.79 -3.11
N SER A 70 -21.42 0.02 -3.23
CA SER A 70 -21.30 1.47 -3.36
C SER A 70 -21.25 2.20 -2.02
N ARG A 71 -21.66 1.55 -0.93
CA ARG A 71 -21.68 2.13 0.39
C ARG A 71 -20.86 1.28 1.36
N ARG A 72 -20.11 1.97 2.25
CA ARG A 72 -19.37 1.29 3.29
C ARG A 72 -20.35 0.61 4.24
N PRO A 73 -20.21 -0.70 4.49
CA PRO A 73 -21.11 -1.40 5.41
C PRO A 73 -20.91 -0.94 6.85
N HIS A 74 -21.93 -1.10 7.67
CA HIS A 74 -21.87 -0.80 9.09
C HIS A 74 -21.61 -2.04 9.93
N GLU A 75 -21.97 -3.21 9.41
CA GLU A 75 -21.81 -4.46 10.14
C GLU A 75 -20.36 -4.93 10.10
N ILE A 76 -19.85 -5.38 11.27
CA ILE A 76 -18.45 -5.80 11.39
C ILE A 76 -18.14 -6.96 10.45
N HIS A 77 -19.03 -7.94 10.35
CA HIS A 77 -18.77 -9.10 9.48
C HIS A 77 -18.70 -8.72 8.00
N GLU A 78 -19.44 -7.71 7.58
CA GLU A 78 -19.38 -7.21 6.21
C GLU A 78 -18.09 -6.45 5.95
N LEU A 79 -17.63 -5.65 6.94
CA LEU A 79 -16.35 -4.97 6.86
C LEU A 79 -15.21 -5.99 6.78
N GLN A 80 -15.30 -7.06 7.55
CA GLN A 80 -14.30 -8.14 7.54
C GLN A 80 -14.28 -8.86 6.18
N ALA A 81 -15.46 -9.11 5.60
CA ALA A 81 -15.56 -9.73 4.29
C ALA A 81 -14.92 -8.84 3.21
N ALA A 82 -15.23 -7.54 3.23
CA ALA A 82 -14.63 -6.60 2.29
C ALA A 82 -13.11 -6.53 2.46
N ALA A 83 -12.63 -6.50 3.69
CA ALA A 83 -11.19 -6.48 3.98
C ALA A 83 -10.51 -7.74 3.43
N ALA A 84 -11.10 -8.91 3.63
CA ALA A 84 -10.53 -10.16 3.15
C ALA A 84 -10.42 -10.20 1.63
N VAL A 85 -11.48 -9.80 0.93
CA VAL A 85 -11.49 -9.75 -0.53
C VAL A 85 -10.49 -8.72 -1.05
N GLY A 86 -10.47 -7.53 -0.44
CA GLY A 86 -9.59 -6.46 -0.86
C GLY A 86 -8.12 -6.73 -0.56
N GLN A 87 -7.84 -7.39 0.55
CA GLN A 87 -6.47 -7.72 0.94
C GLN A 87 -5.77 -8.61 -0.08
N MET A 88 -6.47 -9.57 -0.65
CA MET A 88 -5.92 -10.42 -1.69
C MET A 88 -5.43 -9.60 -2.88
N GLY A 89 -6.27 -8.69 -3.37
CA GLY A 89 -5.91 -7.84 -4.50
C GLY A 89 -4.82 -6.85 -4.18
N LEU A 90 -4.88 -6.26 -2.98
CA LEU A 90 -3.87 -5.31 -2.53
C LEU A 90 -2.50 -5.97 -2.39
N ALA A 91 -2.44 -7.12 -1.71
CA ALA A 91 -1.19 -7.86 -1.54
C ALA A 91 -0.62 -8.31 -2.88
N HIS A 92 -1.47 -8.77 -3.78
CA HIS A 92 -1.04 -9.19 -5.11
C HIS A 92 -0.43 -8.04 -5.91
N MET A 93 -1.04 -6.86 -5.83
CA MET A 93 -0.51 -5.67 -6.51
C MET A 93 0.87 -5.30 -6.00
N TYR A 94 1.05 -5.25 -4.68
CA TYR A 94 2.37 -4.97 -4.10
C TYR A 94 3.40 -6.03 -4.48
N GLU A 95 3.02 -7.31 -4.38
CA GLU A 95 3.91 -8.40 -4.77
C GLU A 95 4.37 -8.27 -6.21
N THR A 96 3.43 -8.03 -7.13
CA THR A 96 3.74 -7.88 -8.54
C THR A 96 4.71 -6.73 -8.78
N LYS A 97 4.45 -5.57 -8.18
CA LYS A 97 5.29 -4.38 -8.37
C LYS A 97 6.67 -4.55 -7.73
N LEU A 98 6.74 -5.18 -6.57
CA LEU A 98 8.03 -5.45 -5.93
C LEU A 98 8.86 -6.43 -6.76
N ARG A 99 8.25 -7.47 -7.31
CA ARG A 99 8.95 -8.41 -8.20
C ARG A 99 9.50 -7.73 -9.44
N GLN A 100 8.75 -6.79 -10.03
CA GLN A 100 9.21 -6.02 -11.17
C GLN A 100 10.46 -5.20 -10.85
N ASN A 101 10.69 -4.92 -9.57
CA ASN A 101 11.86 -4.19 -9.08
C ASN A 101 12.91 -5.11 -8.44
N GLY A 102 12.81 -6.40 -8.62
CA GLY A 102 13.82 -7.36 -8.17
C GLY A 102 13.73 -7.79 -6.70
N LEU A 103 12.58 -7.59 -6.07
CA LEU A 103 12.40 -7.98 -4.66
C LEU A 103 11.54 -9.23 -4.48
#